data_9fe198ec8573a32e532f8aed57565b58
#
_entry.id   9fe198ec8573a32e532f8aed57565b58
#
_cell.length_a   1.000
_cell.length_b   1.000
_cell.length_c   1.000
_cell.angle_alpha   90.00
_cell.angle_beta   90.00
_cell.angle_gamma   90.00
#
_symmetry.space_group_name_H-M   'P 1'
#
loop_
_entity.id
_entity.type
_entity.pdbx_description
1 polymer ?
#
loop_
_entity_poly.entity_id
_entity_poly.type
_entity_poly.pdbx_seq_one_letter_code
_entity_poly.pdbx_strand_id
1 'polypeptide(L)'
;MPFVGTWVTETAYAVLFFMGLTFLFVVPFISHQVSQFGWFRGWPAVVSATIGLYGCALVAFTLFPLPDFAGDYCEAHADVNHWQLIPFQSLADIVEYAESNGLLATLISDVRLQVIMNVVFFVPLGFFLAYRGRRSLGATALIGFCISLVIELTQGTGLWGLAPCPYRVADVDDLLTNTTGALLGWFIGRAAIRLLPDPTPVKRSDIDPPGTTRQTVGFFLDTYMYLLFDVVIIVSLGLLGIDLLEEPGWPIVLPATVSLVMFVLIPRLRRDRAGPGIAGVHLAVVHANNTSKPATVTALMVRWLIVWLPAALVGVWWLVLCLVIDGLTTWRRPDHRPLTLRLARTRHITLESL
;
A
#
# COMPACT_ATOMS: atom_id res chain seq x y z
N MET A 1 24.60 18.63 18.98
CA MET A 1 23.88 18.49 17.71
C MET A 1 22.62 17.60 17.90
N PRO A 2 21.61 18.01 18.66
CA PRO A 2 20.41 17.19 18.87
C PRO A 2 19.39 17.27 17.71
N PHE A 3 19.44 18.32 16.88
CA PHE A 3 18.45 18.55 15.81
C PHE A 3 18.48 17.55 14.64
N VAL A 4 19.60 16.94 14.32
CA VAL A 4 19.71 16.01 13.18
C VAL A 4 19.15 14.64 13.52
N GLY A 5 19.19 14.22 14.78
CA GLY A 5 18.69 12.91 15.23
C GLY A 5 17.17 12.78 15.17
N THR A 6 16.43 13.84 15.52
CA THR A 6 14.95 13.84 15.52
C THR A 6 14.38 13.76 14.10
N TRP A 7 14.91 14.52 13.16
CA TRP A 7 14.46 14.49 11.74
C TRP A 7 14.69 13.12 11.08
N VAL A 8 15.78 12.44 11.42
CA VAL A 8 16.07 11.11 10.86
C VAL A 8 15.08 10.07 11.40
N THR A 9 14.77 10.10 12.70
CA THR A 9 13.81 9.17 13.29
C THR A 9 12.38 9.41 12.80
N GLU A 10 11.92 10.64 12.73
CA GLU A 10 10.58 10.99 12.21
C GLU A 10 10.43 10.59 10.74
N THR A 11 11.46 10.85 9.93
CA THR A 11 11.47 10.43 8.51
C THR A 11 11.47 8.90 8.40
N ALA A 12 12.20 8.20 9.24
CA ALA A 12 12.22 6.74 9.26
C ALA A 12 10.84 6.15 9.61
N TYR A 13 10.16 6.68 10.64
CA TYR A 13 8.79 6.23 10.98
C TYR A 13 7.79 6.53 9.86
N ALA A 14 7.86 7.71 9.24
CA ALA A 14 7.00 8.05 8.10
C ALA A 14 7.24 7.12 6.90
N VAL A 15 8.49 6.80 6.60
CA VAL A 15 8.85 5.86 5.52
C VAL A 15 8.38 4.44 5.85
N LEU A 16 8.57 3.97 7.08
CA LEU A 16 8.11 2.65 7.52
C LEU A 16 6.59 2.53 7.48
N PHE A 17 5.89 3.56 7.94
CA PHE A 17 4.44 3.61 7.86
C PHE A 17 3.95 3.62 6.41
N PHE A 18 4.58 4.42 5.53
CA PHE A 18 4.27 4.45 4.10
C PHE A 18 4.55 3.09 3.44
N MET A 19 5.65 2.43 3.77
CA MET A 19 5.96 1.08 3.29
C MET A 19 4.92 0.07 3.78
N GLY A 20 4.54 0.12 5.06
CA GLY A 20 3.50 -0.74 5.63
C GLY A 20 2.14 -0.54 4.96
N LEU A 21 1.73 0.72 4.75
CA LEU A 21 0.52 1.05 4.00
C LEU A 21 0.58 0.56 2.55
N THR A 22 1.69 0.81 1.87
CA THR A 22 1.90 0.35 0.50
C THR A 22 1.79 -1.17 0.43
N PHE A 23 2.37 -1.89 1.39
CA PHE A 23 2.24 -3.33 1.50
C PHE A 23 0.78 -3.77 1.69
N LEU A 24 0.08 -3.17 2.63
CA LEU A 24 -1.30 -3.49 2.96
C LEU A 24 -2.25 -3.31 1.76
N PHE A 25 -1.96 -2.36 0.89
CA PHE A 25 -2.80 -2.03 -0.26
C PHE A 25 -2.28 -2.62 -1.58
N VAL A 26 -1.00 -2.55 -1.87
CA VAL A 26 -0.44 -2.96 -3.17
C VAL A 26 -0.50 -4.45 -3.37
N VAL A 27 -0.22 -5.27 -2.35
CA VAL A 27 -0.24 -6.72 -2.50
C VAL A 27 -1.66 -7.25 -2.73
N PRO A 28 -2.68 -6.95 -1.89
CA PRO A 28 -4.05 -7.32 -2.15
C PRO A 28 -4.59 -6.74 -3.46
N PHE A 29 -4.19 -5.51 -3.80
CA PHE A 29 -4.57 -4.86 -5.04
C PHE A 29 -4.03 -5.60 -6.28
N ILE A 30 -2.73 -5.90 -6.32
CA ILE A 30 -2.13 -6.67 -7.42
C ILE A 30 -2.74 -8.07 -7.49
N SER A 31 -2.91 -8.74 -6.35
CA SER A 31 -3.55 -10.06 -6.27
C SER A 31 -4.96 -10.02 -6.83
N HIS A 32 -5.77 -9.03 -6.42
CA HIS A 32 -7.12 -8.84 -6.94
C HIS A 32 -7.13 -8.58 -8.45
N GLN A 33 -6.25 -7.72 -8.95
CA GLN A 33 -6.14 -7.41 -10.38
C GLN A 33 -5.76 -8.65 -11.20
N VAL A 34 -4.78 -9.43 -10.73
CA VAL A 34 -4.35 -10.64 -11.43
C VAL A 34 -5.44 -11.72 -11.39
N SER A 35 -6.15 -11.90 -10.24
CA SER A 35 -7.24 -12.87 -10.12
C SER A 35 -8.42 -12.55 -11.02
N GLN A 36 -8.74 -11.26 -11.17
CA GLN A 36 -9.88 -10.84 -11.99
C GLN A 36 -9.57 -10.82 -13.50
N PHE A 37 -8.33 -10.55 -13.89
CA PHE A 37 -7.98 -10.14 -15.25
C PHE A 37 -6.85 -10.96 -15.86
N GLY A 38 -6.23 -11.86 -15.11
CA GLY A 38 -5.07 -12.63 -15.55
C GLY A 38 -3.85 -11.78 -15.90
N TRP A 39 -3.97 -10.42 -15.87
CA TRP A 39 -2.92 -9.52 -16.31
C TRP A 39 -3.13 -8.07 -15.85
N PHE A 40 -2.01 -7.35 -15.64
CA PHE A 40 -1.95 -5.91 -15.36
C PHE A 40 -1.83 -5.14 -16.68
N ARG A 41 -2.93 -4.87 -17.40
CA ARG A 41 -2.86 -4.21 -18.70
C ARG A 41 -4.09 -3.36 -19.01
N GLY A 42 -3.84 -2.27 -19.77
CA GLY A 42 -4.87 -1.42 -20.32
C GLY A 42 -5.53 -0.50 -19.29
N TRP A 43 -6.60 0.15 -19.71
CA TRP A 43 -7.30 1.16 -18.95
C TRP A 43 -7.82 0.69 -17.57
N PRO A 44 -8.38 -0.50 -17.40
CA PRO A 44 -8.80 -0.99 -16.08
C PRO A 44 -7.66 -1.09 -15.06
N ALA A 45 -6.45 -1.44 -15.51
CA ALA A 45 -5.27 -1.47 -14.61
C ALA A 45 -4.86 -0.07 -14.18
N VAL A 46 -4.88 0.91 -15.10
CA VAL A 46 -4.59 2.31 -14.79
C VAL A 46 -5.58 2.85 -13.76
N VAL A 47 -6.88 2.67 -14.00
CA VAL A 47 -7.94 3.13 -13.07
C VAL A 47 -7.76 2.50 -11.70
N SER A 48 -7.48 1.21 -11.65
CA SER A 48 -7.31 0.51 -10.38
C SER A 48 -6.04 0.95 -9.65
N ALA A 49 -4.93 1.19 -10.36
CA ALA A 49 -3.69 1.73 -9.76
C ALA A 49 -3.93 3.14 -9.19
N THR A 50 -4.69 3.97 -9.92
CA THR A 50 -5.03 5.32 -9.45
C THR A 50 -5.92 5.28 -8.20
N ILE A 51 -6.86 4.32 -8.11
CA ILE A 51 -7.67 4.12 -6.89
C ILE A 51 -6.77 3.74 -5.71
N GLY A 52 -5.83 2.81 -5.90
CA GLY A 52 -4.89 2.42 -4.85
C GLY A 52 -4.00 3.58 -4.39
N LEU A 53 -3.42 4.32 -5.35
CA LEU A 53 -2.59 5.50 -5.06
C LEU A 53 -3.39 6.58 -4.33
N TYR A 54 -4.63 6.84 -4.76
CA TYR A 54 -5.53 7.76 -4.09
C TYR A 54 -5.84 7.32 -2.66
N GLY A 55 -6.14 6.03 -2.44
CA GLY A 55 -6.37 5.50 -1.09
C GLY A 55 -5.16 5.71 -0.17
N CYS A 56 -3.95 5.44 -0.65
CA CYS A 56 -2.72 5.72 0.10
C CYS A 56 -2.55 7.22 0.40
N ALA A 57 -2.82 8.08 -0.60
CA ALA A 57 -2.76 9.53 -0.41
C ALA A 57 -3.78 10.02 0.63
N LEU A 58 -5.03 9.54 0.55
CA LEU A 58 -6.07 9.90 1.50
C LEU A 58 -5.64 9.57 2.93
N VAL A 59 -5.16 8.35 3.18
CA VAL A 59 -4.67 7.93 4.51
C VAL A 59 -3.47 8.78 4.95
N ALA A 60 -2.51 9.01 4.05
CA ALA A 60 -1.33 9.81 4.38
C ALA A 60 -1.71 11.24 4.79
N PHE A 61 -2.54 11.93 4.01
CA PHE A 61 -2.96 13.30 4.30
C PHE A 61 -3.84 13.42 5.54
N THR A 62 -4.59 12.38 5.89
CA THR A 62 -5.44 12.39 7.08
C THR A 62 -4.67 12.10 8.37
N LEU A 63 -3.60 11.32 8.31
CA LEU A 63 -2.80 10.93 9.48
C LEU A 63 -1.59 11.84 9.72
N PHE A 64 -0.96 12.37 8.67
CA PHE A 64 0.25 13.19 8.79
C PHE A 64 -0.01 14.69 8.61
N PRO A 65 0.84 15.58 9.17
CA PRO A 65 2.00 15.26 10.03
C PRO A 65 1.57 14.84 11.44
N LEU A 66 2.33 13.92 12.03
CA LEU A 66 2.22 13.61 13.45
C LEU A 66 3.10 14.58 14.23
N PRO A 67 2.65 15.15 15.37
CA PRO A 67 3.49 15.97 16.22
C PRO A 67 4.54 15.14 16.95
N ASP A 68 5.57 15.80 17.45
CA ASP A 68 6.53 15.16 18.36
C ASP A 68 5.89 14.99 19.76
N PHE A 69 5.44 13.77 20.04
CA PHE A 69 4.85 13.42 21.33
C PHE A 69 5.88 13.18 22.44
N ALA A 70 7.18 13.14 22.11
CA ALA A 70 8.24 12.98 23.14
C ALA A 70 8.50 14.28 23.92
N GLY A 71 8.03 15.42 23.41
CA GLY A 71 8.08 16.72 24.07
C GLY A 71 6.86 17.00 24.94
N ASP A 72 6.63 18.27 25.21
CA ASP A 72 5.51 18.80 26.00
C ASP A 72 4.22 19.03 25.22
N TYR A 73 4.11 18.43 24.01
CA TYR A 73 2.98 18.65 23.09
C TYR A 73 1.63 18.40 23.76
N CYS A 74 1.46 17.29 24.46
CA CYS A 74 0.19 16.94 25.10
C CYS A 74 -0.15 17.86 26.28
N GLU A 75 0.85 18.32 27.04
CA GLU A 75 0.66 19.27 28.13
C GLU A 75 0.27 20.66 27.59
N ALA A 76 0.94 21.10 26.53
CA ALA A 76 0.68 22.39 25.88
C ALA A 76 -0.71 22.45 25.20
N HIS A 77 -1.29 21.31 24.85
CA HIS A 77 -2.59 21.22 24.19
C HIS A 77 -3.69 20.55 25.06
N ALA A 78 -3.45 20.40 26.38
CA ALA A 78 -4.38 19.73 27.30
C ALA A 78 -5.76 20.44 27.39
N ASP A 79 -5.77 21.76 27.25
CA ASP A 79 -7.00 22.58 27.32
C ASP A 79 -7.69 22.78 25.97
N VAL A 80 -7.15 22.23 24.87
CA VAL A 80 -7.73 22.36 23.54
C VAL A 80 -8.94 21.44 23.41
N ASN A 81 -10.08 22.01 22.98
CA ASN A 81 -11.25 21.19 22.64
C ASN A 81 -10.99 20.50 21.27
N HIS A 82 -10.80 19.19 21.30
CA HIS A 82 -10.58 18.39 20.10
C HIS A 82 -11.87 17.96 19.39
N TRP A 83 -13.04 18.49 19.78
CA TRP A 83 -14.32 18.16 19.17
C TRP A 83 -15.07 19.43 18.82
N GLN A 84 -15.11 19.76 17.53
CA GLN A 84 -15.95 20.81 16.97
C GLN A 84 -17.26 20.18 16.47
N LEU A 85 -18.36 20.39 17.20
CA LEU A 85 -19.66 19.76 16.92
C LEU A 85 -20.74 20.76 16.49
N ILE A 86 -20.38 22.03 16.26
CA ILE A 86 -21.33 23.08 15.83
C ILE A 86 -21.31 23.12 14.29
N PRO A 87 -22.40 22.69 13.61
CA PRO A 87 -22.43 22.73 12.16
C PRO A 87 -22.30 24.15 11.60
N PHE A 88 -21.59 24.28 10.49
CA PHE A 88 -21.31 25.53 9.77
C PHE A 88 -20.42 26.54 10.52
N GLN A 89 -19.69 26.09 11.55
CA GLN A 89 -18.74 26.93 12.25
C GLN A 89 -17.60 27.39 11.31
N SER A 90 -17.07 26.50 10.49
CA SER A 90 -16.04 26.83 9.50
C SER A 90 -16.48 27.90 8.49
N LEU A 91 -17.79 27.93 8.16
CA LEU A 91 -18.34 28.97 7.31
C LEU A 91 -18.45 30.32 8.05
N ALA A 92 -18.87 30.29 9.32
CA ALA A 92 -18.91 31.48 10.17
C ALA A 92 -17.50 32.09 10.34
N ASP A 93 -16.49 31.24 10.59
CA ASP A 93 -15.09 31.66 10.73
C ASP A 93 -14.55 32.31 9.43
N ILE A 94 -14.93 31.79 8.25
CA ILE A 94 -14.59 32.41 6.96
C ILE A 94 -15.20 33.80 6.81
N VAL A 95 -16.48 33.97 7.21
CA VAL A 95 -17.18 35.25 7.15
C VAL A 95 -16.54 36.24 8.11
N GLU A 96 -16.32 35.88 9.35
CA GLU A 96 -15.65 36.71 10.36
C GLU A 96 -14.25 37.13 9.92
N TYR A 97 -13.47 36.20 9.34
CA TYR A 97 -12.17 36.51 8.79
C TYR A 97 -12.25 37.52 7.62
N ALA A 98 -13.27 37.37 6.77
CA ALA A 98 -13.50 38.26 5.64
C ALA A 98 -13.87 39.71 6.08
N GLU A 99 -14.67 39.81 7.11
CA GLU A 99 -15.06 41.11 7.71
C GLU A 99 -13.85 41.81 8.33
N SER A 100 -12.96 41.03 8.98
CA SER A 100 -11.79 41.57 9.68
C SER A 100 -10.62 41.91 8.75
N ASN A 101 -10.38 41.13 7.69
CA ASN A 101 -9.16 41.18 6.87
C ASN A 101 -9.43 41.51 5.39
N GLY A 102 -10.69 41.54 4.99
CA GLY A 102 -11.11 41.81 3.61
C GLY A 102 -11.07 40.57 2.69
N LEU A 103 -11.84 40.65 1.60
CA LEU A 103 -12.09 39.54 0.67
C LEU A 103 -10.82 38.94 0.05
N LEU A 104 -9.83 39.76 -0.31
CA LEU A 104 -8.58 39.26 -0.93
C LEU A 104 -7.74 38.43 0.05
N ALA A 105 -7.65 38.84 1.32
CA ALA A 105 -6.97 38.08 2.36
C ALA A 105 -7.68 36.76 2.63
N THR A 106 -8.99 36.77 2.62
CA THR A 106 -9.81 35.56 2.81
C THR A 106 -9.58 34.55 1.69
N LEU A 107 -9.33 34.99 0.45
CA LEU A 107 -9.07 34.09 -0.69
C LEU A 107 -7.83 33.19 -0.50
N ILE A 108 -6.91 33.57 0.35
CA ILE A 108 -5.66 32.83 0.64
C ILE A 108 -5.57 32.39 2.10
N SER A 109 -6.67 32.54 2.89
CA SER A 109 -6.68 32.13 4.30
C SER A 109 -6.65 30.61 4.48
N ASP A 110 -5.99 30.15 5.55
CA ASP A 110 -5.89 28.72 5.87
C ASP A 110 -7.26 28.11 6.14
N VAL A 111 -8.18 28.84 6.81
CA VAL A 111 -9.55 28.38 7.10
C VAL A 111 -10.30 28.03 5.80
N ARG A 112 -10.25 28.93 4.79
CA ARG A 112 -10.88 28.65 3.51
C ARG A 112 -10.20 27.51 2.75
N LEU A 113 -8.86 27.45 2.79
CA LEU A 113 -8.09 26.39 2.13
C LEU A 113 -8.43 25.04 2.72
N GLN A 114 -8.61 24.93 4.04
CA GLN A 114 -9.01 23.70 4.70
C GLN A 114 -10.35 23.19 4.15
N VAL A 115 -11.38 24.04 4.10
CA VAL A 115 -12.72 23.69 3.59
C VAL A 115 -12.65 23.22 2.12
N ILE A 116 -11.90 23.95 1.28
CA ILE A 116 -11.74 23.61 -0.14
C ILE A 116 -11.01 22.27 -0.29
N MET A 117 -9.93 22.05 0.47
CA MET A 117 -9.14 20.84 0.38
C MET A 117 -9.92 19.61 0.82
N ASN A 118 -10.75 19.71 1.84
CA ASN A 118 -11.64 18.62 2.26
C ASN A 118 -12.58 18.21 1.11
N VAL A 119 -13.22 19.19 0.46
CA VAL A 119 -14.03 18.91 -0.73
C VAL A 119 -13.18 18.26 -1.83
N VAL A 120 -12.05 18.85 -2.19
CA VAL A 120 -11.20 18.40 -3.30
C VAL A 120 -10.66 17.00 -3.06
N PHE A 121 -10.25 16.65 -1.84
CA PHE A 121 -9.75 15.32 -1.50
C PHE A 121 -10.81 14.22 -1.65
N PHE A 122 -12.08 14.51 -1.48
CA PHE A 122 -13.14 13.53 -1.62
C PHE A 122 -13.74 13.45 -3.03
N VAL A 123 -13.45 14.40 -3.93
CA VAL A 123 -13.87 14.32 -5.34
C VAL A 123 -13.40 13.01 -6.02
N PRO A 124 -12.15 12.56 -5.90
CA PRO A 124 -11.73 11.29 -6.51
C PRO A 124 -12.47 10.09 -5.96
N LEU A 125 -12.82 10.06 -4.66
CA LEU A 125 -13.64 9.00 -4.08
C LEU A 125 -14.97 8.86 -4.81
N GLY A 126 -15.71 9.96 -4.89
CA GLY A 126 -17.01 9.98 -5.58
C GLY A 126 -16.90 9.64 -7.06
N PHE A 127 -15.87 10.16 -7.72
CA PHE A 127 -15.56 9.82 -9.11
C PHE A 127 -15.41 8.31 -9.32
N PHE A 128 -14.57 7.64 -8.54
CA PHE A 128 -14.34 6.21 -8.69
C PHE A 128 -15.54 5.36 -8.28
N LEU A 129 -16.29 5.77 -7.26
CA LEU A 129 -17.52 5.08 -6.86
C LEU A 129 -18.58 5.11 -7.99
N ALA A 130 -18.70 6.22 -8.71
CA ALA A 130 -19.60 6.33 -9.85
C ALA A 130 -19.05 5.65 -11.11
N TYR A 131 -17.80 5.95 -11.48
CA TYR A 131 -17.21 5.54 -12.74
C TYR A 131 -16.89 4.04 -12.77
N ARG A 132 -16.15 3.54 -11.75
CA ARG A 132 -15.72 2.14 -11.66
C ARG A 132 -16.70 1.28 -10.89
N GLY A 133 -17.20 1.80 -9.75
CA GLY A 133 -18.07 1.07 -8.84
C GLY A 133 -19.54 1.06 -9.25
N ARG A 134 -19.95 1.91 -10.22
CA ARG A 134 -21.35 2.07 -10.68
C ARG A 134 -22.34 2.30 -9.53
N ARG A 135 -21.85 2.90 -8.43
CA ARG A 135 -22.66 3.17 -7.25
C ARG A 135 -23.69 4.26 -7.49
N SER A 136 -24.82 4.20 -6.77
CA SER A 136 -25.83 5.25 -6.78
C SER A 136 -25.35 6.49 -6.02
N LEU A 137 -26.01 7.64 -6.22
CA LEU A 137 -25.72 8.88 -5.52
C LEU A 137 -25.83 8.69 -3.99
N GLY A 138 -26.92 8.07 -3.51
CA GLY A 138 -27.12 7.82 -2.09
C GLY A 138 -26.07 6.89 -1.48
N ALA A 139 -25.66 5.83 -2.21
CA ALA A 139 -24.58 4.96 -1.75
C ALA A 139 -23.23 5.71 -1.70
N THR A 140 -22.97 6.61 -2.66
CA THR A 140 -21.75 7.42 -2.68
C THR A 140 -21.75 8.41 -1.51
N ALA A 141 -22.87 9.07 -1.23
CA ALA A 141 -23.01 9.95 -0.07
C ALA A 141 -22.73 9.19 1.24
N LEU A 142 -23.37 8.02 1.42
CA LEU A 142 -23.17 7.20 2.61
C LEU A 142 -21.72 6.74 2.77
N ILE A 143 -21.09 6.27 1.71
CA ILE A 143 -19.68 5.83 1.76
C ILE A 143 -18.77 7.02 2.07
N GLY A 144 -18.96 8.17 1.41
CA GLY A 144 -18.21 9.39 1.67
C GLY A 144 -18.35 9.84 3.13
N PHE A 145 -19.57 9.88 3.64
CA PHE A 145 -19.85 10.22 5.04
C PHE A 145 -19.18 9.24 6.01
N CYS A 146 -19.31 7.93 5.79
CA CYS A 146 -18.71 6.93 6.67
C CYS A 146 -17.17 7.00 6.69
N ILE A 147 -16.54 7.21 5.53
CA ILE A 147 -15.08 7.37 5.46
C ILE A 147 -14.66 8.66 6.19
N SER A 148 -15.37 9.76 5.95
CA SER A 148 -15.11 11.02 6.67
C SER A 148 -15.26 10.84 8.18
N LEU A 149 -16.34 10.20 8.63
CA LEU A 149 -16.56 9.93 10.05
C LEU A 149 -15.43 9.10 10.68
N VAL A 150 -14.95 8.08 9.98
CA VAL A 150 -13.78 7.28 10.46
C VAL A 150 -12.54 8.16 10.58
N ILE A 151 -12.32 9.08 9.64
CA ILE A 151 -11.20 10.03 9.68
C ILE A 151 -11.32 10.93 10.91
N GLU A 152 -12.46 11.58 11.08
CA GLU A 152 -12.70 12.49 12.22
C GLU A 152 -12.56 11.79 13.57
N LEU A 153 -13.11 10.58 13.70
CA LEU A 153 -12.95 9.77 14.91
C LEU A 153 -11.49 9.39 15.13
N THR A 154 -10.74 9.07 14.07
CA THR A 154 -9.31 8.73 14.19
C THR A 154 -8.49 9.93 14.67
N GLN A 155 -8.80 11.13 14.19
CA GLN A 155 -8.12 12.37 14.58
C GLN A 155 -8.49 12.82 16.00
N GLY A 156 -9.78 12.90 16.31
CA GLY A 156 -10.27 13.35 17.61
C GLY A 156 -10.00 12.40 18.78
N THR A 157 -9.78 11.11 18.51
CA THR A 157 -9.40 10.12 19.54
C THR A 157 -7.90 9.90 19.68
N GLY A 158 -7.07 10.64 18.95
CA GLY A 158 -5.64 10.39 18.94
C GLY A 158 -5.32 8.98 18.42
N LEU A 159 -5.71 8.66 17.18
CA LEU A 159 -5.49 7.35 16.57
C LEU A 159 -6.09 6.19 17.38
N TRP A 160 -7.32 6.36 17.89
CA TRP A 160 -8.00 5.37 18.73
C TRP A 160 -7.26 5.08 20.03
N GLY A 161 -6.58 6.10 20.58
CA GLY A 161 -5.80 5.99 21.82
C GLY A 161 -4.39 5.40 21.63
N LEU A 162 -3.93 5.25 20.39
CA LEU A 162 -2.54 4.89 20.10
C LEU A 162 -1.58 6.07 20.26
N ALA A 163 -2.04 7.29 19.99
CA ALA A 163 -1.29 8.51 20.32
C ALA A 163 -1.53 8.90 21.79
N PRO A 164 -0.54 9.51 22.46
CA PRO A 164 -0.67 9.93 23.86
C PRO A 164 -1.80 10.94 24.09
N CYS A 165 -2.12 11.76 23.09
CA CYS A 165 -3.22 12.72 23.11
C CYS A 165 -3.73 12.96 21.67
N PRO A 166 -4.96 13.52 21.50
CA PRO A 166 -5.43 14.00 20.22
C PRO A 166 -4.52 15.10 19.67
N TYR A 167 -4.29 15.10 18.36
CA TYR A 167 -3.39 16.07 17.71
C TYR A 167 -4.07 16.87 16.61
N ARG A 168 -5.33 16.56 16.32
CA ARG A 168 -6.21 17.31 15.41
C ARG A 168 -7.60 17.43 16.02
N VAL A 169 -8.35 18.40 15.54
CA VAL A 169 -9.75 18.60 15.92
C VAL A 169 -10.62 17.75 15.02
N ALA A 170 -11.50 16.94 15.59
CA ALA A 170 -12.59 16.30 14.87
C ALA A 170 -13.69 17.32 14.60
N ASP A 171 -14.02 17.56 13.34
CA ASP A 171 -14.91 18.64 12.91
C ASP A 171 -16.14 18.09 12.16
N VAL A 172 -17.33 18.47 12.62
CA VAL A 172 -18.59 18.09 11.95
C VAL A 172 -18.72 18.73 10.57
N ASP A 173 -18.10 19.88 10.33
CA ASP A 173 -18.12 20.52 9.02
C ASP A 173 -17.28 19.74 7.98
N ASP A 174 -16.26 19.02 8.45
CA ASP A 174 -15.48 18.14 7.58
C ASP A 174 -16.31 16.94 7.09
N LEU A 175 -17.25 16.43 7.89
CA LEU A 175 -18.22 15.44 7.42
C LEU A 175 -19.08 15.98 6.27
N LEU A 176 -19.50 17.23 6.35
CA LEU A 176 -20.34 17.87 5.34
C LEU A 176 -19.54 18.18 4.07
N THR A 177 -18.35 18.76 4.21
CA THR A 177 -17.49 19.15 3.07
C THR A 177 -16.93 17.94 2.33
N ASN A 178 -16.48 16.92 3.05
CA ASN A 178 -16.00 15.65 2.49
C ASN A 178 -17.12 14.91 1.73
N THR A 179 -18.34 14.83 2.34
CA THR A 179 -19.49 14.22 1.67
C THR A 179 -19.88 15.00 0.43
N THR A 180 -19.85 16.34 0.49
CA THR A 180 -20.11 17.20 -0.68
C THR A 180 -19.09 16.95 -1.77
N GLY A 181 -17.80 16.81 -1.44
CA GLY A 181 -16.75 16.44 -2.38
C GLY A 181 -17.04 15.11 -3.07
N ALA A 182 -17.44 14.09 -2.31
CA ALA A 182 -17.82 12.80 -2.87
C ALA A 182 -19.02 12.90 -3.83
N LEU A 183 -20.02 13.72 -3.49
CA LEU A 183 -21.18 13.96 -4.37
C LEU A 183 -20.78 14.68 -5.67
N LEU A 184 -19.95 15.72 -5.59
CA LEU A 184 -19.39 16.39 -6.78
C LEU A 184 -18.61 15.42 -7.65
N GLY A 185 -17.76 14.61 -7.04
CA GLY A 185 -17.02 13.56 -7.71
C GLY A 185 -17.92 12.55 -8.41
N TRP A 186 -19.05 12.18 -7.79
CA TRP A 186 -20.02 11.29 -8.40
C TRP A 186 -20.61 11.86 -9.70
N PHE A 187 -20.98 13.14 -9.74
CA PHE A 187 -21.47 13.79 -10.97
C PHE A 187 -20.41 13.76 -12.08
N ILE A 188 -19.14 14.08 -11.73
CA ILE A 188 -18.01 14.01 -12.67
C ILE A 188 -17.82 12.58 -13.17
N GLY A 189 -17.84 11.59 -12.28
CA GLY A 189 -17.70 10.18 -12.62
C GLY A 189 -18.82 9.66 -13.52
N ARG A 190 -20.08 10.12 -13.31
CA ARG A 190 -21.21 9.80 -14.20
C ARG A 190 -21.04 10.38 -15.60
N ALA A 191 -20.53 11.59 -15.71
CA ALA A 191 -20.19 12.18 -17.00
C ALA A 191 -19.05 11.41 -17.68
N ALA A 192 -18.03 11.02 -16.92
CA ALA A 192 -16.85 10.27 -17.40
C ALA A 192 -17.22 8.92 -18.02
N ILE A 193 -18.31 8.27 -17.60
CA ILE A 193 -18.79 7.01 -18.19
C ILE A 193 -19.04 7.13 -19.69
N ARG A 194 -19.39 8.32 -20.19
CA ARG A 194 -19.68 8.58 -21.61
C ARG A 194 -18.42 8.97 -22.40
N LEU A 195 -17.39 9.44 -21.70
CA LEU A 195 -16.19 10.04 -22.33
C LEU A 195 -14.97 9.13 -22.26
N LEU A 196 -14.86 8.31 -21.20
CA LEU A 196 -13.70 7.47 -20.95
C LEU A 196 -14.00 6.00 -21.27
N PRO A 197 -12.95 5.19 -21.60
CA PRO A 197 -13.11 3.76 -21.85
C PRO A 197 -13.73 3.05 -20.63
N ASP A 198 -14.41 1.92 -20.86
CA ASP A 198 -14.97 1.14 -19.76
C ASP A 198 -13.86 0.66 -18.81
N PRO A 199 -13.91 1.01 -17.52
CA PRO A 199 -12.94 0.57 -16.52
C PRO A 199 -13.21 -0.86 -16.05
N THR A 200 -14.29 -1.51 -16.50
CA THR A 200 -14.59 -2.89 -16.15
C THR A 200 -13.68 -3.81 -16.94
N PRO A 201 -13.05 -4.73 -16.26
CA PRO A 201 -12.12 -5.60 -16.93
C PRO A 201 -12.80 -6.77 -17.62
N VAL A 202 -12.26 -7.15 -18.74
CA VAL A 202 -12.67 -8.37 -19.46
C VAL A 202 -11.87 -9.54 -18.89
N LYS A 203 -12.57 -10.53 -18.33
CA LYS A 203 -11.94 -11.77 -17.86
C LYS A 203 -11.29 -12.45 -19.08
N ARG A 204 -9.96 -12.57 -19.08
CA ARG A 204 -9.23 -13.36 -20.07
C ARG A 204 -8.88 -14.71 -19.45
N SER A 205 -8.96 -15.76 -20.25
CA SER A 205 -8.44 -17.08 -19.88
C SER A 205 -6.96 -16.97 -19.53
N ASP A 206 -6.57 -17.58 -18.45
CA ASP A 206 -5.17 -17.64 -18.01
C ASP A 206 -4.34 -18.37 -19.09
N ILE A 207 -3.21 -17.80 -19.46
CA ILE A 207 -2.32 -18.35 -20.50
C ILE A 207 -1.18 -19.07 -19.79
N ASP A 208 -1.02 -20.36 -20.08
CA ASP A 208 0.13 -21.15 -19.64
C ASP A 208 1.08 -21.40 -20.82
N PRO A 209 2.38 -21.14 -20.71
CA PRO A 209 3.13 -20.64 -19.55
C PRO A 209 2.85 -19.18 -19.23
N PRO A 210 2.91 -18.78 -17.92
CA PRO A 210 2.66 -17.41 -17.51
C PRO A 210 3.68 -16.45 -18.13
N GLY A 211 3.17 -15.29 -18.59
CA GLY A 211 4.00 -14.28 -19.24
C GLY A 211 5.09 -13.71 -18.32
N THR A 212 6.16 -13.19 -18.94
CA THR A 212 7.33 -12.60 -18.24
C THR A 212 6.93 -11.56 -17.21
N THR A 213 6.03 -10.63 -17.57
CA THR A 213 5.62 -9.54 -16.66
C THR A 213 4.99 -10.06 -15.36
N ARG A 214 4.14 -11.09 -15.44
CA ARG A 214 3.49 -11.68 -14.26
C ARG A 214 4.52 -12.33 -13.33
N GLN A 215 5.49 -13.04 -13.88
CA GLN A 215 6.57 -13.67 -13.11
C GLN A 215 7.49 -12.62 -12.48
N THR A 216 7.83 -11.55 -13.22
CA THR A 216 8.63 -10.43 -12.72
C THR A 216 7.94 -9.68 -11.58
N VAL A 217 6.64 -9.40 -11.71
CA VAL A 217 5.84 -8.79 -10.64
C VAL A 217 5.79 -9.69 -9.40
N GLY A 218 5.60 -11.00 -9.58
CA GLY A 218 5.62 -11.95 -8.47
C GLY A 218 6.97 -11.98 -7.75
N PHE A 219 8.10 -11.97 -8.48
CA PHE A 219 9.43 -11.89 -7.87
C PHE A 219 9.67 -10.54 -7.17
N PHE A 220 9.21 -9.45 -7.75
CA PHE A 220 9.28 -8.13 -7.10
C PHE A 220 8.48 -8.11 -5.79
N LEU A 221 7.28 -8.69 -5.77
CA LEU A 221 6.48 -8.80 -4.55
C LEU A 221 7.13 -9.72 -3.51
N ASP A 222 7.75 -10.83 -3.91
CA ASP A 222 8.54 -11.69 -3.01
C ASP A 222 9.67 -10.89 -2.36
N THR A 223 10.43 -10.12 -3.16
CA THR A 223 11.50 -9.24 -2.69
C THR A 223 10.99 -8.18 -1.73
N TYR A 224 9.91 -7.51 -2.10
CA TYR A 224 9.31 -6.47 -1.28
C TYR A 224 8.83 -7.00 0.07
N MET A 225 8.14 -8.15 0.08
CA MET A 225 7.67 -8.78 1.31
C MET A 225 8.83 -9.23 2.21
N TYR A 226 9.88 -9.78 1.61
CA TYR A 226 11.08 -10.16 2.33
C TYR A 226 11.71 -8.96 3.07
N LEU A 227 11.97 -7.87 2.35
CA LEU A 227 12.54 -6.65 2.95
C LEU A 227 11.62 -6.03 4.01
N LEU A 228 10.32 -6.04 3.78
CA LEU A 228 9.36 -5.53 4.76
C LEU A 228 9.38 -6.33 6.05
N PHE A 229 9.38 -7.67 5.97
CA PHE A 229 9.42 -8.51 7.17
C PHE A 229 10.72 -8.34 7.93
N ASP A 230 11.87 -8.23 7.25
CA ASP A 230 13.15 -7.93 7.91
C ASP A 230 13.08 -6.62 8.69
N VAL A 231 12.61 -5.55 8.05
CA VAL A 231 12.49 -4.23 8.69
C VAL A 231 11.51 -4.26 9.86
N VAL A 232 10.34 -4.88 9.69
CA VAL A 232 9.33 -4.98 10.76
C VAL A 232 9.89 -5.72 11.98
N ILE A 233 10.63 -6.81 11.78
CA ILE A 233 11.24 -7.56 12.88
C ILE A 233 12.30 -6.71 13.59
N ILE A 234 13.21 -6.08 12.84
CA ILE A 234 14.26 -5.21 13.40
C ILE A 234 13.64 -4.10 14.24
N VAL A 235 12.66 -3.38 13.70
CA VAL A 235 11.99 -2.29 14.42
C VAL A 235 11.23 -2.80 15.64
N SER A 236 10.51 -3.93 15.51
CA SER A 236 9.75 -4.48 16.65
C SER A 236 10.66 -4.90 17.79
N LEU A 237 11.81 -5.49 17.49
CA LEU A 237 12.80 -5.87 18.51
C LEU A 237 13.49 -4.66 19.13
N GLY A 238 13.82 -3.65 18.32
CA GLY A 238 14.35 -2.37 18.81
C GLY A 238 13.39 -1.67 19.77
N LEU A 239 12.09 -1.67 19.50
CA LEU A 239 11.07 -1.14 20.41
C LEU A 239 10.98 -1.93 21.74
N LEU A 240 11.37 -3.20 21.74
CA LEU A 240 11.47 -4.03 22.95
C LEU A 240 12.83 -3.88 23.66
N GLY A 241 13.69 -2.97 23.20
CA GLY A 241 15.02 -2.74 23.77
C GLY A 241 16.07 -3.80 23.35
N ILE A 242 15.79 -4.59 22.29
CA ILE A 242 16.71 -5.59 21.77
C ILE A 242 17.33 -5.03 20.49
N ASP A 243 18.58 -4.54 20.60
CA ASP A 243 19.30 -4.01 19.43
C ASP A 243 20.12 -5.11 18.75
N LEU A 244 19.48 -5.76 17.76
CA LEU A 244 20.11 -6.81 16.98
C LEU A 244 21.19 -6.30 16.02
N LEU A 245 21.19 -5.01 15.68
CA LEU A 245 22.14 -4.46 14.72
C LEU A 245 23.55 -4.31 15.31
N GLU A 246 23.64 -4.18 16.62
CA GLU A 246 24.92 -4.08 17.35
C GLU A 246 25.57 -5.45 17.59
N GLU A 247 24.80 -6.53 17.54
CA GLU A 247 25.31 -7.87 17.81
C GLU A 247 25.98 -8.49 16.58
N PRO A 248 27.21 -8.98 16.66
CA PRO A 248 27.95 -9.54 15.53
C PRO A 248 27.23 -10.78 14.95
N GLY A 249 26.98 -10.75 13.64
CA GLY A 249 26.37 -11.84 12.88
C GLY A 249 24.86 -11.73 12.67
N TRP A 250 24.10 -11.02 13.50
CA TRP A 250 22.67 -10.83 13.32
C TRP A 250 22.28 -10.13 12.01
N PRO A 251 23.04 -9.18 11.46
CA PRO A 251 22.78 -8.60 10.14
C PRO A 251 22.74 -9.63 9.00
N ILE A 252 23.28 -10.81 9.19
CA ILE A 252 23.24 -11.92 8.22
C ILE A 252 22.23 -12.99 8.65
N VAL A 253 22.24 -13.37 9.93
CA VAL A 253 21.43 -14.48 10.46
C VAL A 253 19.93 -14.18 10.35
N LEU A 254 19.51 -12.97 10.68
CA LEU A 254 18.10 -12.59 10.64
C LEU A 254 17.56 -12.63 9.19
N PRO A 255 18.12 -11.91 8.20
CA PRO A 255 17.65 -11.96 6.82
C PRO A 255 17.71 -13.37 6.22
N ALA A 256 18.74 -14.15 6.53
CA ALA A 256 18.83 -15.54 6.07
C ALA A 256 17.72 -16.41 6.65
N THR A 257 17.38 -16.23 7.94
CA THR A 257 16.32 -16.98 8.60
C THR A 257 14.95 -16.59 8.08
N VAL A 258 14.66 -15.29 7.96
CA VAL A 258 13.40 -14.77 7.40
C VAL A 258 13.21 -15.31 5.98
N SER A 259 14.21 -15.22 5.12
CA SER A 259 14.12 -15.76 3.76
C SER A 259 13.94 -17.28 3.71
N LEU A 260 14.58 -18.05 4.60
CA LEU A 260 14.39 -19.48 4.70
C LEU A 260 12.93 -19.84 5.06
N VAL A 261 12.38 -19.14 6.03
CA VAL A 261 10.97 -19.32 6.44
C VAL A 261 10.05 -18.98 5.29
N MET A 262 10.23 -17.84 4.66
CA MET A 262 9.31 -17.33 3.61
C MET A 262 9.38 -18.13 2.30
N PHE A 263 10.55 -18.61 1.90
CA PHE A 263 10.75 -19.19 0.57
C PHE A 263 11.03 -20.70 0.57
N VAL A 264 11.15 -21.33 1.74
CA VAL A 264 11.27 -22.79 1.87
C VAL A 264 10.21 -23.36 2.81
N LEU A 265 10.15 -22.88 4.06
CA LEU A 265 9.31 -23.52 5.07
C LEU A 265 7.81 -23.27 4.81
N ILE A 266 7.40 -22.03 4.59
CA ILE A 266 6.01 -21.70 4.26
C ILE A 266 5.57 -22.36 2.94
N PRO A 267 6.31 -22.23 1.81
CA PRO A 267 5.97 -22.91 0.57
C PRO A 267 5.89 -24.42 0.68
N ARG A 268 6.73 -25.06 1.51
CA ARG A 268 6.62 -26.49 1.78
C ARG A 268 5.24 -26.92 2.29
N LEU A 269 4.55 -26.08 3.05
CA LEU A 269 3.25 -26.36 3.63
C LEU A 269 2.08 -26.06 2.67
N ARG A 270 2.35 -25.29 1.60
CA ARG A 270 1.35 -24.85 0.61
C ARG A 270 1.23 -25.84 -0.55
N ARG A 271 0.06 -25.96 -1.15
CA ARG A 271 -0.17 -26.77 -2.36
C ARG A 271 0.54 -26.19 -3.58
N ASP A 272 0.55 -24.85 -3.71
CA ASP A 272 1.16 -24.11 -4.81
C ASP A 272 2.70 -24.03 -4.74
N ARG A 273 3.32 -24.39 -3.61
CA ARG A 273 4.77 -24.29 -3.38
C ARG A 273 5.38 -22.92 -3.68
N ALA A 274 4.57 -21.90 -3.72
CA ALA A 274 4.96 -20.55 -4.08
C ALA A 274 5.34 -19.72 -2.84
N GLY A 275 6.30 -18.80 -3.02
CA GLY A 275 6.52 -17.71 -2.09
C GLY A 275 5.32 -16.76 -2.06
N PRO A 276 5.24 -15.86 -1.06
CA PRO A 276 4.06 -15.02 -0.87
C PRO A 276 3.76 -14.12 -2.06
N GLY A 277 4.78 -13.54 -2.71
CA GLY A 277 4.59 -12.67 -3.87
C GLY A 277 4.20 -13.44 -5.14
N ILE A 278 4.82 -14.61 -5.39
CA ILE A 278 4.45 -15.50 -6.50
C ILE A 278 3.02 -16.02 -6.31
N ALA A 279 2.63 -16.39 -5.09
CA ALA A 279 1.26 -16.76 -4.76
C ALA A 279 0.28 -15.59 -4.94
N GLY A 280 0.71 -14.38 -4.56
CA GLY A 280 -0.07 -13.14 -4.74
C GLY A 280 -0.41 -12.83 -6.19
N VAL A 281 0.39 -13.28 -7.15
CA VAL A 281 0.08 -13.19 -8.59
C VAL A 281 -0.55 -14.47 -9.16
N HIS A 282 -1.12 -15.34 -8.31
CA HIS A 282 -1.80 -16.57 -8.69
C HIS A 282 -0.95 -17.51 -9.56
N LEU A 283 0.32 -17.68 -9.17
CA LEU A 283 1.23 -18.65 -9.78
C LEU A 283 1.58 -19.74 -8.78
N ALA A 284 1.81 -20.95 -9.30
CA ALA A 284 2.31 -22.09 -8.57
C ALA A 284 3.70 -22.48 -9.07
N VAL A 285 4.50 -23.09 -8.20
CA VAL A 285 5.84 -23.60 -8.51
C VAL A 285 5.78 -25.11 -8.59
N VAL A 286 6.02 -25.65 -9.79
CA VAL A 286 5.92 -27.09 -10.07
C VAL A 286 7.23 -27.63 -10.62
N HIS A 287 7.34 -28.96 -10.69
CA HIS A 287 8.50 -29.62 -11.32
C HIS A 287 8.56 -29.32 -12.81
N ALA A 288 9.76 -29.05 -13.32
CA ALA A 288 9.95 -28.60 -14.70
C ALA A 288 9.43 -29.57 -15.77
N ASN A 289 9.63 -30.87 -15.55
CA ASN A 289 9.29 -31.94 -16.50
C ASN A 289 7.93 -32.59 -16.21
N ASN A 290 7.28 -32.24 -15.11
CA ASN A 290 5.97 -32.79 -14.76
C ASN A 290 5.17 -31.74 -13.98
N THR A 291 4.32 -31.02 -14.68
CA THR A 291 3.51 -29.93 -14.14
C THR A 291 2.43 -30.39 -13.14
N SER A 292 2.06 -31.65 -13.14
CA SER A 292 1.14 -32.22 -12.15
C SER A 292 1.81 -32.49 -10.78
N LYS A 293 3.13 -32.35 -10.69
CA LYS A 293 3.85 -32.54 -9.41
C LYS A 293 4.31 -31.20 -8.85
N PRO A 294 3.99 -30.88 -7.59
CA PRO A 294 4.50 -29.68 -6.95
C PRO A 294 6.02 -29.72 -6.84
N ALA A 295 6.64 -28.55 -6.74
CA ALA A 295 8.08 -28.45 -6.53
C ALA A 295 8.52 -29.21 -5.27
N THR A 296 9.65 -29.92 -5.35
CA THR A 296 10.22 -30.63 -4.21
C THR A 296 10.88 -29.63 -3.23
N VAL A 297 11.01 -30.04 -1.97
CA VAL A 297 11.72 -29.22 -0.97
C VAL A 297 13.15 -28.98 -1.39
N THR A 298 13.82 -29.98 -2.00
CA THR A 298 15.17 -29.81 -2.54
C THR A 298 15.24 -28.69 -3.59
N ALA A 299 14.24 -28.61 -4.48
CA ALA A 299 14.17 -27.56 -5.48
C ALA A 299 13.96 -26.16 -4.86
N LEU A 300 13.13 -26.07 -3.80
CA LEU A 300 12.96 -24.84 -3.03
C LEU A 300 14.27 -24.42 -2.34
N MET A 301 14.98 -25.38 -1.74
CA MET A 301 16.31 -25.15 -1.13
C MET A 301 17.35 -24.68 -2.15
N VAL A 302 17.40 -25.29 -3.34
CA VAL A 302 18.31 -24.85 -4.41
C VAL A 302 18.00 -23.40 -4.82
N ARG A 303 16.71 -23.06 -4.98
CA ARG A 303 16.31 -21.68 -5.29
C ARG A 303 16.69 -20.72 -4.16
N TRP A 304 16.48 -21.11 -2.91
CA TRP A 304 16.88 -20.32 -1.76
C TRP A 304 18.39 -20.08 -1.72
N LEU A 305 19.21 -21.10 -1.94
CA LEU A 305 20.68 -21.00 -1.99
C LEU A 305 21.18 -20.08 -3.11
N ILE A 306 20.46 -20.01 -4.24
CA ILE A 306 20.88 -19.20 -5.39
C ILE A 306 20.39 -17.75 -5.27
N VAL A 307 19.19 -17.54 -4.75
CA VAL A 307 18.54 -16.21 -4.76
C VAL A 307 18.60 -15.53 -3.41
N TRP A 308 18.10 -16.18 -2.37
CA TRP A 308 17.78 -15.51 -1.10
C TRP A 308 18.94 -15.54 -0.08
N LEU A 309 19.67 -16.64 0.01
CA LEU A 309 20.84 -16.68 0.89
C LEU A 309 21.93 -15.70 0.45
N PRO A 310 22.30 -15.60 -0.84
CA PRO A 310 23.26 -14.58 -1.26
C PRO A 310 22.73 -13.15 -1.05
N ALA A 311 21.42 -12.92 -1.15
CA ALA A 311 20.83 -11.62 -0.83
C ALA A 311 21.03 -11.23 0.64
N ALA A 312 20.93 -12.19 1.56
CA ALA A 312 21.24 -11.96 2.97
C ALA A 312 22.73 -11.66 3.23
N LEU A 313 23.62 -12.18 2.38
CA LEU A 313 25.09 -11.99 2.50
C LEU A 313 25.60 -10.72 1.83
N VAL A 314 25.07 -10.37 0.66
CA VAL A 314 25.60 -9.30 -0.23
C VAL A 314 24.65 -8.12 -0.32
N GLY A 315 23.39 -8.28 0.15
CA GLY A 315 22.38 -7.24 0.18
C GLY A 315 21.45 -7.25 -1.04
N VAL A 316 20.58 -6.23 -1.09
CA VAL A 316 19.48 -6.09 -2.06
C VAL A 316 19.96 -6.07 -3.53
N TRP A 317 21.18 -5.65 -3.80
CA TRP A 317 21.73 -5.59 -5.16
C TRP A 317 21.79 -6.95 -5.84
N TRP A 318 21.94 -8.03 -5.06
CA TRP A 318 21.86 -9.38 -5.59
C TRP A 318 20.47 -9.71 -6.12
N LEU A 319 19.42 -9.28 -5.43
CA LEU A 319 18.02 -9.48 -5.88
C LEU A 319 17.74 -8.67 -7.14
N VAL A 320 18.27 -7.45 -7.25
CA VAL A 320 18.19 -6.64 -8.48
C VAL A 320 18.87 -7.37 -9.65
N LEU A 321 20.05 -7.93 -9.41
CA LEU A 321 20.76 -8.71 -10.43
C LEU A 321 19.96 -9.95 -10.87
N CYS A 322 19.41 -10.71 -9.91
CA CYS A 322 18.55 -11.86 -10.20
C CYS A 322 17.31 -11.44 -11.00
N LEU A 323 16.66 -10.33 -10.62
CA LEU A 323 15.50 -9.78 -11.33
C LEU A 323 15.80 -9.45 -12.79
N VAL A 324 16.95 -8.79 -13.03
CA VAL A 324 17.39 -8.44 -14.39
C VAL A 324 17.70 -9.69 -15.22
N ILE A 325 18.45 -10.63 -14.67
CA ILE A 325 18.82 -11.88 -15.36
C ILE A 325 17.57 -12.72 -15.65
N ASP A 326 16.68 -12.90 -14.67
CA ASP A 326 15.45 -13.65 -14.83
C ASP A 326 14.51 -12.96 -15.84
N GLY A 327 14.39 -11.63 -15.79
CA GLY A 327 13.62 -10.86 -16.76
C GLY A 327 14.15 -11.03 -18.20
N LEU A 328 15.45 -10.89 -18.42
CA LEU A 328 16.09 -11.07 -19.72
C LEU A 328 15.94 -12.49 -20.25
N THR A 329 16.11 -13.50 -19.39
CA THR A 329 16.01 -14.91 -19.80
C THR A 329 14.58 -15.31 -20.12
N THR A 330 13.59 -14.82 -19.38
CA THR A 330 12.16 -15.06 -19.67
C THR A 330 11.70 -14.36 -20.95
N TRP A 331 12.16 -13.12 -21.19
CA TRP A 331 11.77 -12.35 -22.37
C TRP A 331 12.28 -12.96 -23.68
N ARG A 332 13.52 -13.47 -23.69
CA ARG A 332 14.17 -14.01 -24.89
C ARG A 332 13.77 -15.43 -25.24
N ARG A 333 13.01 -16.14 -24.39
CA ARG A 333 12.72 -17.55 -24.59
C ARG A 333 11.24 -17.84 -24.71
N PRO A 334 10.85 -18.77 -25.60
CA PRO A 334 9.44 -19.12 -25.82
C PRO A 334 8.82 -19.85 -24.61
N ASP A 335 9.62 -20.48 -23.76
CA ASP A 335 9.14 -21.15 -22.55
C ASP A 335 8.96 -20.21 -21.34
N HIS A 336 9.29 -18.93 -21.49
CA HIS A 336 9.20 -17.87 -20.48
C HIS A 336 9.72 -18.30 -19.10
N ARG A 337 10.71 -19.17 -19.03
CA ARG A 337 11.22 -19.75 -17.79
C ARG A 337 12.45 -19.01 -17.30
N PRO A 338 12.39 -18.38 -16.10
CA PRO A 338 13.53 -17.70 -15.47
C PRO A 338 14.73 -18.60 -15.28
N LEU A 339 15.94 -18.04 -15.30
CA LEU A 339 17.17 -18.78 -15.09
C LEU A 339 17.20 -19.45 -13.69
N THR A 340 16.80 -18.72 -12.66
CA THR A 340 16.75 -19.23 -11.27
C THR A 340 15.85 -20.46 -11.14
N LEU A 341 14.71 -20.49 -11.82
CA LEU A 341 13.82 -21.65 -11.85
C LEU A 341 14.39 -22.83 -12.65
N ARG A 342 15.18 -22.56 -13.69
CA ARG A 342 15.86 -23.61 -14.48
C ARG A 342 16.88 -24.33 -13.65
N LEU A 343 17.72 -23.56 -12.92
CA LEU A 343 18.74 -24.12 -12.02
C LEU A 343 18.09 -24.97 -10.92
N ALA A 344 16.95 -24.57 -10.41
CA ALA A 344 16.17 -25.32 -9.44
C ALA A 344 15.31 -26.45 -10.05
N ARG A 345 15.36 -26.68 -11.37
CA ARG A 345 14.52 -27.66 -12.10
C ARG A 345 13.02 -27.49 -11.85
N THR A 346 12.56 -26.25 -11.70
CA THR A 346 11.17 -25.87 -11.47
C THR A 346 10.66 -24.96 -12.58
N ARG A 347 9.34 -24.75 -12.66
CA ARG A 347 8.69 -23.77 -13.52
C ARG A 347 7.48 -23.17 -12.81
N HIS A 348 7.08 -22.00 -13.25
CA HIS A 348 5.79 -21.43 -12.88
C HIS A 348 4.69 -21.95 -13.80
N ILE A 349 3.52 -22.21 -13.22
CA ILE A 349 2.25 -22.42 -13.93
C ILE A 349 1.20 -21.51 -13.28
N THR A 350 0.08 -21.33 -13.96
CA THR A 350 -1.04 -20.61 -13.38
C THR A 350 -1.72 -21.48 -12.32
N LEU A 351 -2.29 -20.85 -11.29
CA LEU A 351 -2.96 -21.59 -10.22
C LEU A 351 -4.19 -22.35 -10.72
N GLU A 352 -4.83 -21.88 -11.80
CA GLU A 352 -5.98 -22.54 -12.43
C GLU A 352 -5.58 -23.86 -13.14
N SER A 353 -4.30 -24.03 -13.47
CA SER A 353 -3.76 -25.25 -14.13
C SER A 353 -3.12 -26.25 -13.14
N LEU A 354 -3.17 -25.97 -11.83
CA LEU A 354 -2.72 -26.86 -10.76
C LEU A 354 -3.81 -27.87 -10.41
#